data_60dd017b547d87d25205687c0eac02b2
#
_entry.id   60dd017b547d87d25205687c0eac02b2
#
_cell.length_a   1.000
_cell.length_b   1.000
_cell.length_c   1.000
_cell.angle_alpha   90.00
_cell.angle_beta   90.00
_cell.angle_gamma   90.00
#
_symmetry.space_group_name_H-M   'P 1'
#
loop_
_entity.id
_entity.type
_entity.pdbx_description
1 polymer ?
#
loop_
_entity_poly.entity_id
_entity_poly.type
_entity_poly.pdbx_seq_one_letter_code
_entity_poly.pdbx_strand_id
1 'polypeptide(L)'
;ISILFFLFKNINNRDLIHFVANFNYVEGVNTSTEVKLAGIKVGNVNKIIISSDGVTINGQIEKKYNIPEDSLIKIRSEGIFGKKSLFIEPGFGEYFDKSNKQYKFNYTQDSYSVDMFLRYLTNLNE
;
A
#
# COMPACT_ATOMS: atom_id res chain seq x y z
N ILE A 1 -29.45 -25.30 -1.76
CA ILE A 1 -28.95 -24.36 -0.74
C ILE A 1 -27.45 -24.53 -0.54
N SER A 2 -26.94 -25.75 -0.42
CA SER A 2 -25.50 -26.01 -0.26
C SER A 2 -24.67 -25.63 -1.49
N ILE A 3 -25.23 -25.78 -2.68
CA ILE A 3 -24.56 -25.40 -3.95
C ILE A 3 -24.42 -23.88 -4.04
N LEU A 4 -25.43 -23.13 -3.62
CA LEU A 4 -25.42 -21.68 -3.62
C LEU A 4 -24.37 -21.15 -2.66
N PHE A 5 -24.26 -21.76 -1.47
CA PHE A 5 -23.26 -21.42 -0.48
C PHE A 5 -21.83 -21.69 -1.00
N PHE A 6 -21.62 -22.81 -1.69
CA PHE A 6 -20.36 -23.17 -2.29
C PHE A 6 -19.94 -22.18 -3.38
N LEU A 7 -20.87 -21.76 -4.23
CA LEU A 7 -20.62 -20.75 -5.27
C LEU A 7 -20.29 -19.39 -4.65
N PHE A 8 -20.97 -19.01 -3.57
CA PHE A 8 -20.71 -17.77 -2.87
C PHE A 8 -19.31 -17.77 -2.24
N LYS A 9 -18.91 -18.89 -1.66
CA LYS A 9 -17.60 -19.06 -1.05
C LYS A 9 -16.47 -18.97 -2.11
N ASN A 10 -16.69 -19.52 -3.29
CA ASN A 10 -15.72 -19.45 -4.39
C ASN A 10 -15.57 -18.06 -4.98
N ILE A 11 -16.64 -17.28 -5.02
CA ILE A 11 -16.63 -15.91 -5.56
C ILE A 11 -15.81 -14.99 -4.67
N ASN A 12 -15.84 -15.23 -3.35
CA ASN A 12 -15.13 -14.39 -2.39
C ASN A 12 -13.70 -14.87 -2.08
N ASN A 13 -13.28 -16.00 -2.65
CA ASN A 13 -11.97 -16.58 -2.35
C ASN A 13 -10.93 -16.07 -3.35
N ARG A 14 -10.54 -14.80 -3.21
CA ARG A 14 -9.44 -14.23 -3.99
C ARG A 14 -8.12 -14.68 -3.39
N ASP A 15 -7.20 -15.09 -4.26
CA ASP A 15 -5.84 -15.37 -3.82
C ASP A 15 -5.14 -14.05 -3.48
N LEU A 16 -4.74 -13.91 -2.24
CA LEU A 16 -4.10 -12.72 -1.72
C LEU A 16 -2.71 -13.04 -1.19
N ILE A 17 -1.80 -12.11 -1.38
CA ILE A 17 -0.46 -12.17 -0.79
C ILE A 17 -0.33 -11.03 0.18
N HIS A 18 0.23 -11.30 1.35
CA HIS A 18 0.49 -10.27 2.35
C HIS A 18 1.72 -9.47 1.95
N PHE A 19 1.70 -8.18 2.25
CA PHE A 19 2.88 -7.33 2.09
C PHE A 19 3.17 -6.58 3.38
N VAL A 20 4.41 -6.17 3.53
CA VAL A 20 4.86 -5.31 4.62
C VAL A 20 5.67 -4.16 4.04
N ALA A 21 5.47 -2.97 4.59
CA ALA A 21 6.22 -1.78 4.21
C ALA A 21 6.44 -0.90 5.43
N ASN A 22 7.64 -0.34 5.56
CA ASN A 22 8.01 0.51 6.69
C ASN A 22 8.05 1.97 6.27
N PHE A 23 7.41 2.82 7.05
CA PHE A 23 7.34 4.25 6.82
C PHE A 23 7.73 5.00 8.10
N ASN A 24 8.06 6.27 7.97
CA ASN A 24 8.28 7.15 9.11
C ASN A 24 7.03 7.98 9.44
N TYR A 25 6.20 8.28 8.45
CA TYR A 25 5.03 9.13 8.60
C TYR A 25 3.91 8.66 7.68
N VAL A 26 2.74 8.38 8.26
CA VAL A 26 1.64 7.74 7.55
C VAL A 26 0.30 8.47 7.70
N GLU A 27 0.34 9.79 7.87
CA GLU A 27 -0.90 10.57 8.05
C GLU A 27 -1.92 10.24 6.95
N GLY A 28 -3.16 10.00 7.37
CA GLY A 28 -4.26 9.73 6.47
C GLY A 28 -4.44 8.27 6.09
N VAL A 29 -3.51 7.40 6.50
CA VAL A 29 -3.63 5.95 6.24
C VAL A 29 -4.38 5.28 7.38
N ASN A 30 -5.29 4.39 7.03
CA ASN A 30 -6.05 3.60 8.00
C ASN A 30 -6.17 2.15 7.51
N THR A 31 -6.87 1.32 8.28
CA THR A 31 -6.99 -0.10 7.98
C THR A 31 -7.90 -0.43 6.80
N SER A 32 -8.48 0.58 6.15
CA SER A 32 -9.25 0.39 4.92
C SER A 32 -8.61 1.08 3.72
N THR A 33 -7.42 1.65 3.90
CA THR A 33 -6.72 2.35 2.82
C THR A 33 -6.43 1.41 1.66
N GLU A 34 -6.69 1.86 0.45
CA GLU A 34 -6.48 1.07 -0.75
C GLU A 34 -5.02 1.09 -1.21
N VAL A 35 -4.60 0.01 -1.85
CA VAL A 35 -3.31 -0.07 -2.55
C VAL A 35 -3.60 -0.08 -4.04
N LYS A 36 -2.92 0.79 -4.79
CA LYS A 36 -3.14 0.96 -6.22
C LYS A 36 -1.86 0.75 -7.02
N LEU A 37 -2.03 0.18 -8.20
CA LEU A 37 -0.97 -0.02 -9.18
C LEU A 37 -1.49 0.52 -10.52
N ALA A 38 -0.80 1.52 -11.06
CA ALA A 38 -1.20 2.16 -12.32
C ALA A 38 -2.66 2.66 -12.29
N GLY A 39 -3.10 3.18 -11.14
CA GLY A 39 -4.46 3.69 -10.97
C GLY A 39 -5.53 2.63 -10.68
N ILE A 40 -5.15 1.37 -10.64
CA ILE A 40 -6.08 0.26 -10.41
C ILE A 40 -5.91 -0.26 -8.99
N LYS A 41 -7.02 -0.46 -8.29
CA LYS A 41 -7.00 -1.04 -6.95
C LYS A 41 -6.53 -2.50 -7.03
N VAL A 42 -5.42 -2.81 -6.36
CA VAL A 42 -4.85 -4.16 -6.35
C VAL A 42 -4.85 -4.78 -4.96
N GLY A 43 -5.18 -4.02 -3.94
CA GLY A 43 -5.20 -4.52 -2.57
C GLY A 43 -5.62 -3.47 -1.57
N ASN A 44 -5.36 -3.74 -0.30
CA ASN A 44 -5.70 -2.82 0.78
C ASN A 44 -4.80 -3.06 1.99
N VAL A 45 -4.76 -2.04 2.86
CA VAL A 45 -4.09 -2.12 4.16
C VAL A 45 -5.00 -2.89 5.12
N ASN A 46 -4.42 -3.73 5.98
CA ASN A 46 -5.19 -4.41 7.01
C ASN A 46 -4.66 -4.22 8.44
N LYS A 47 -3.42 -3.75 8.60
CA LYS A 47 -2.85 -3.55 9.93
C LYS A 47 -1.77 -2.46 9.90
N ILE A 48 -1.76 -1.63 10.95
CA ILE A 48 -0.76 -0.58 11.12
C ILE A 48 -0.14 -0.76 12.50
N ILE A 49 1.19 -0.87 12.55
CA ILE A 49 1.94 -1.08 13.78
C ILE A 49 2.88 0.10 13.99
N ILE A 50 2.73 0.78 15.13
CA ILE A 50 3.58 1.91 15.50
C ILE A 50 4.65 1.41 16.48
N SER A 51 5.91 1.72 16.18
CA SER A 51 7.04 1.37 17.05
C SER A 51 7.97 2.57 17.18
N SER A 52 8.99 2.44 18.02
CA SER A 52 10.01 3.50 18.19
C SER A 52 10.80 3.75 16.91
N ASP A 53 10.86 2.78 16.01
CA ASP A 53 11.64 2.86 14.77
C ASP A 53 10.82 3.35 13.56
N GLY A 54 9.52 3.62 13.75
CA GLY A 54 8.65 4.08 12.70
C GLY A 54 7.32 3.33 12.68
N VAL A 55 6.69 3.30 11.51
CA VAL A 55 5.38 2.69 11.32
C VAL A 55 5.48 1.57 10.30
N THR A 56 5.00 0.39 10.66
CA THR A 56 4.93 -0.74 9.74
C THR A 56 3.49 -0.90 9.26
N ILE A 57 3.31 -0.90 7.96
CA ILE A 57 2.01 -1.13 7.34
C ILE A 57 2.01 -2.54 6.77
N ASN A 58 1.03 -3.33 7.19
CA ASN A 58 0.74 -4.64 6.62
C ASN A 58 -0.54 -4.55 5.82
N GLY A 59 -0.54 -5.24 4.70
CA GLY A 59 -1.71 -5.29 3.85
C GLY A 59 -1.70 -6.54 2.99
N GLN A 60 -2.55 -6.53 1.98
CA GLN A 60 -2.67 -7.66 1.07
C GLN A 60 -2.88 -7.16 -0.35
N ILE A 61 -2.34 -7.91 -1.30
CA ILE A 61 -2.39 -7.62 -2.73
C ILE A 61 -2.88 -8.87 -3.43
N GLU A 62 -3.73 -8.70 -4.45
CA GLU A 62 -4.20 -9.82 -5.25
C GLU A 62 -3.02 -10.48 -5.97
N LYS A 63 -2.94 -11.81 -5.83
CA LYS A 63 -1.83 -12.61 -6.33
C LYS A 63 -1.65 -12.55 -7.84
N LYS A 64 -2.69 -12.23 -8.58
CA LYS A 64 -2.64 -12.18 -10.04
C LYS A 64 -1.75 -11.07 -10.60
N TYR A 65 -1.41 -10.06 -9.79
CA TYR A 65 -0.59 -8.94 -10.24
C TYR A 65 0.90 -9.26 -10.05
N ASN A 66 1.68 -9.00 -11.10
CA ASN A 66 3.13 -9.19 -11.05
C ASN A 66 3.78 -7.86 -10.63
N ILE A 67 4.47 -7.87 -9.50
CA ILE A 67 5.07 -6.67 -8.93
C ILE A 67 6.57 -6.88 -8.80
N PRO A 68 7.40 -6.00 -9.42
CA PRO A 68 8.85 -6.09 -9.26
C PRO A 68 9.28 -5.90 -7.80
N GLU A 69 10.32 -6.61 -7.39
CA GLU A 69 10.83 -6.57 -6.01
C GLU A 69 11.41 -5.20 -5.63
N ASP A 70 11.88 -4.45 -6.62
CA ASP A 70 12.45 -3.12 -6.43
C ASP A 70 11.43 -2.00 -6.60
N SER A 71 10.14 -2.32 -6.50
CA SER A 71 9.08 -1.32 -6.61
C SER A 71 9.05 -0.40 -5.40
N LEU A 72 8.69 0.85 -5.64
CA LEU A 72 8.46 1.84 -4.60
C LEU A 72 6.99 1.82 -4.20
N ILE A 73 6.71 1.85 -2.90
CA ILE A 73 5.35 2.05 -2.41
C ILE A 73 5.30 3.41 -1.71
N LYS A 74 4.38 4.26 -2.14
CA LYS A 74 4.30 5.63 -1.65
C LYS A 74 2.88 5.97 -1.21
N ILE A 75 2.79 6.83 -0.20
CA ILE A 75 1.53 7.31 0.33
C ILE A 75 1.22 8.65 -0.32
N ARG A 76 0.10 8.75 -1.03
CA ARG A 76 -0.32 9.98 -1.71
C ARG A 76 -1.81 10.18 -1.59
N SER A 77 -2.23 11.46 -1.70
CA SER A 77 -3.64 11.79 -1.84
C SER A 77 -4.13 11.50 -3.25
N GLU A 78 -5.37 11.07 -3.36
CA GLU A 78 -6.07 11.03 -4.64
C GLU A 78 -6.61 12.44 -4.91
N GLY A 79 -5.86 13.21 -5.71
CA GLY A 79 -6.14 14.62 -5.90
C GLY A 79 -5.64 15.48 -4.72
N ILE A 80 -5.97 16.76 -4.71
CA ILE A 80 -5.46 17.71 -3.71
C ILE A 80 -6.10 17.48 -2.34
N PHE A 81 -7.39 17.20 -2.31
CA PHE A 81 -8.16 17.03 -1.07
C PHE A 81 -8.76 15.63 -0.94
N GLY A 82 -8.31 14.68 -1.74
CA GLY A 82 -8.82 13.32 -1.71
C GLY A 82 -8.26 12.49 -0.57
N LYS A 83 -8.82 11.31 -0.41
CA LYS A 83 -8.32 10.34 0.57
C LYS A 83 -6.92 9.89 0.21
N LYS A 84 -6.17 9.44 1.22
CA LYS A 84 -4.85 8.85 1.00
C LYS A 84 -4.99 7.43 0.48
N SER A 85 -4.06 7.04 -0.37
CA SER A 85 -3.91 5.66 -0.85
C SER A 85 -2.43 5.33 -0.93
N LEU A 86 -2.13 4.05 -0.93
CA LEU A 86 -0.78 3.57 -1.20
C LEU A 86 -0.66 3.31 -2.70
N PHE A 87 0.36 3.90 -3.33
CA PHE A 87 0.60 3.75 -4.76
C PHE A 87 1.88 2.98 -4.98
N ILE A 88 1.80 1.88 -5.72
CA ILE A 88 2.97 1.11 -6.11
C ILE A 88 3.49 1.69 -7.42
N GLU A 89 4.75 2.11 -7.41
CA GLU A 89 5.47 2.54 -8.59
C GLU A 89 6.41 1.40 -8.99
N PRO A 90 6.10 0.69 -10.08
CA PRO A 90 6.87 -0.51 -10.42
C PRO A 90 8.33 -0.22 -10.72
N GLY A 91 9.21 -1.06 -10.19
CA GLY A 91 10.62 -1.03 -10.54
C GLY A 91 10.91 -1.77 -11.84
N PHE A 92 12.18 -2.07 -12.06
CA PHE A 92 12.65 -2.71 -13.30
C PHE A 92 13.24 -4.09 -13.04
N GLY A 93 13.29 -4.54 -11.79
CA GLY A 93 13.88 -5.81 -11.41
C GLY A 93 12.95 -6.99 -11.60
N GLU A 94 13.33 -8.11 -11.02
CA GLU A 94 12.53 -9.32 -11.06
C GLU A 94 11.25 -9.15 -10.24
N TYR A 95 10.23 -9.90 -10.61
CA TYR A 95 8.97 -9.87 -9.88
C TYR A 95 9.12 -10.61 -8.54
N PHE A 96 8.33 -10.18 -7.54
CA PHE A 96 8.23 -10.93 -6.30
C PHE A 96 7.83 -12.38 -6.58
N ASP A 97 8.46 -13.30 -5.85
CA ASP A 97 8.14 -14.73 -5.95
C ASP A 97 6.78 -14.97 -5.27
N LYS A 98 5.81 -15.42 -6.07
CA LYS A 98 4.45 -15.66 -5.59
C LYS A 98 4.34 -16.87 -4.66
N SER A 99 5.38 -17.68 -4.57
CA SER A 99 5.44 -18.77 -3.59
C SER A 99 5.75 -18.27 -2.19
N ASN A 100 6.32 -17.08 -2.07
CA ASN A 100 6.51 -16.41 -0.78
C ASN A 100 5.17 -15.93 -0.25
N LYS A 101 4.94 -16.12 1.05
CA LYS A 101 3.70 -15.70 1.69
C LYS A 101 3.64 -14.22 1.99
N GLN A 102 4.76 -13.51 1.87
CA GLN A 102 4.85 -12.11 2.21
C GLN A 102 5.81 -11.39 1.27
N TYR A 103 5.35 -10.25 0.73
CA TYR A 103 6.17 -9.34 -0.04
C TYR A 103 6.68 -8.24 0.89
N LYS A 104 7.97 -7.96 0.85
CA LYS A 104 8.55 -6.86 1.61
C LYS A 104 8.98 -5.76 0.65
N PHE A 105 8.35 -4.59 0.76
CA PHE A 105 8.75 -3.44 -0.02
C PHE A 105 9.93 -2.76 0.68
N ASN A 106 11.05 -2.68 -0.01
CA ASN A 106 12.27 -2.08 0.53
C ASN A 106 12.36 -0.58 0.25
N TYR A 107 11.54 -0.07 -0.65
CA TYR A 107 11.55 1.34 -1.03
C TYR A 107 10.18 1.93 -0.72
N THR A 108 10.18 2.93 0.16
CA THR A 108 8.94 3.57 0.62
C THR A 108 9.08 5.08 0.58
N GLN A 109 7.95 5.76 0.39
CA GLN A 109 7.89 7.21 0.46
C GLN A 109 6.74 7.59 1.39
N ASP A 110 7.04 8.41 2.39
CA ASP A 110 6.11 8.81 3.44
C ASP A 110 4.97 9.68 2.92
N SER A 111 3.93 9.79 3.75
CA SER A 111 2.84 10.72 3.54
C SER A 111 3.30 12.16 3.78
N TYR A 112 2.76 13.10 3.02
CA TYR A 112 2.97 14.52 3.24
C TYR A 112 1.61 15.21 3.38
N SER A 113 1.49 16.06 4.40
CA SER A 113 0.32 16.90 4.58
C SER A 113 0.54 18.25 3.89
N VAL A 114 -0.57 18.97 3.65
CA VAL A 114 -0.49 20.34 3.12
C VAL A 114 0.28 21.23 4.08
N ASP A 115 0.09 21.04 5.39
CA ASP A 115 0.83 21.78 6.43
C ASP A 115 2.34 21.57 6.33
N MET A 116 2.79 20.33 6.16
CA MET A 116 4.22 20.03 6.01
C MET A 116 4.79 20.70 4.77
N PHE A 117 4.05 20.68 3.69
CA PHE A 117 4.46 21.32 2.44
C PHE A 117 4.58 22.84 2.61
N LEU A 118 3.61 23.47 3.25
CA LEU A 118 3.64 24.91 3.53
C LEU A 118 4.81 25.29 4.43
N ARG A 119 5.10 24.49 5.45
CA ARG A 119 6.27 24.69 6.31
C ARG A 119 7.57 24.61 5.54
N TYR A 120 7.68 23.65 4.65
CA TYR A 120 8.86 23.48 3.80
C TYR A 120 9.07 24.72 2.93
N LEU A 121 7.99 25.23 2.29
CA LEU A 121 8.08 26.44 1.47
C LEU A 121 8.47 27.67 2.29
N THR A 122 7.96 27.79 3.51
CA THR A 122 8.29 28.91 4.40
C THR A 122 9.77 28.89 4.79
N ASN A 123 10.32 27.71 5.06
CA ASN A 123 11.72 27.57 5.44
C ASN A 123 12.68 27.87 4.29
N LEU A 124 12.25 27.65 3.03
CA LEU A 124 13.06 27.98 1.86
C LEU A 124 13.25 29.48 1.67
N ASN A 125 12.35 30.31 2.19
CA ASN A 125 12.38 31.77 2.05
C ASN A 125 13.16 32.45 3.17
N GLU A 126 13.67 31.70 4.13
CA GLU A 126 14.56 32.20 5.17
C GLU A 126 16.01 31.96 4.73
#